data_939c301a410fad9ee65565cf45cf4383
#
_entry.id   939c301a410fad9ee65565cf45cf4383
#
_cell.length_a   1.000
_cell.length_b   1.000
_cell.length_c   1.000
_cell.angle_alpha   90.00
_cell.angle_beta   90.00
_cell.angle_gamma   90.00
#
_symmetry.space_group_name_H-M   'P 1'
#
loop_
_entity.id
_entity.type
_entity.pdbx_description
1 polymer ?
#
loop_
_entity_poly.entity_id
_entity_poly.type
_entity_poly.pdbx_seq_one_letter_code
_entity_poly.pdbx_strand_id
1 'polypeptide(L)'
;MPVFSQDAEIDRAKTYFAANAVQDWKSGNIDAELQLIFKNAGLKMPADRNEAFKLMYRYAPYLLKNIYLSVVVDSSHLLGNYVADGTVSLDDIVRIIEEGKQTDARLNLPQDKAVMYNSAALLELSKLFVKHKKPYVPTTPPAGSVSKVYSGIIIDARGSLPVHGEYLRASLQPALFPKLWDTDMNMCILLTAWMKRLTQS
;
A
#
# COMPACT_ATOMS: atom_id res chain seq x y z
N MET A 1 6.30 29.84 9.38
CA MET A 1 6.08 29.93 7.91
C MET A 1 4.77 29.23 7.58
N PRO A 2 3.88 29.78 6.80
CA PRO A 2 2.51 29.29 6.70
C PRO A 2 2.44 27.96 5.96
N VAL A 3 1.89 26.95 6.60
CA VAL A 3 1.54 25.62 6.08
C VAL A 3 0.59 25.71 4.87
N PHE A 4 -0.15 26.80 4.76
CA PHE A 4 -1.11 27.07 3.68
C PHE A 4 -0.51 27.19 2.27
N SER A 5 0.80 27.41 2.11
CA SER A 5 1.40 27.54 0.77
C SER A 5 1.73 26.19 0.14
N GLN A 6 2.02 25.16 0.93
CA GLN A 6 2.44 23.84 0.43
C GLN A 6 1.26 23.02 -0.11
N ASP A 7 0.12 23.05 0.59
CA ASP A 7 -1.09 22.34 0.14
C ASP A 7 -1.63 22.92 -1.16
N ALA A 8 -1.65 24.25 -1.30
CA ALA A 8 -2.04 24.92 -2.53
C ALA A 8 -1.10 24.60 -3.71
N GLU A 9 0.20 24.42 -3.45
CA GLU A 9 1.19 24.05 -4.46
C GLU A 9 1.00 22.58 -4.89
N ILE A 10 0.71 21.67 -3.95
CA ILE A 10 0.40 20.26 -4.24
C ILE A 10 -0.90 20.15 -5.04
N ASP A 11 -1.95 20.89 -4.68
CA ASP A 11 -3.21 20.86 -5.42
C ASP A 11 -3.05 21.40 -6.85
N ARG A 12 -2.24 22.42 -7.03
CA ARG A 12 -1.85 22.87 -8.37
C ARG A 12 -1.08 21.80 -9.14
N ALA A 13 -0.16 21.09 -8.47
CA ALA A 13 0.60 20.00 -9.09
C ALA A 13 -0.32 18.90 -9.63
N LYS A 14 -1.41 18.54 -8.94
CA LYS A 14 -2.40 17.56 -9.40
C LYS A 14 -3.02 17.88 -10.76
N THR A 15 -2.99 19.12 -11.21
CA THR A 15 -3.55 19.51 -12.52
C THR A 15 -2.69 19.08 -13.70
N TYR A 16 -1.40 18.88 -13.50
CA TYR A 16 -0.45 18.49 -14.55
C TYR A 16 0.23 17.15 -14.33
N PHE A 17 -0.03 16.50 -13.17
CA PHE A 17 0.37 15.13 -12.92
C PHE A 17 -0.81 14.16 -13.06
N ALA A 18 -0.51 12.95 -13.55
CA ALA A 18 -1.38 11.80 -13.44
C ALA A 18 -0.65 10.69 -12.67
N ALA A 19 -1.32 10.08 -11.69
CA ALA A 19 -0.78 8.98 -10.93
C ALA A 19 -1.73 7.78 -11.01
N ASN A 20 -1.19 6.62 -11.37
CA ASN A 20 -1.90 5.35 -11.40
C ASN A 20 -1.13 4.33 -10.59
N ALA A 21 -1.81 3.36 -9.98
CA ALA A 21 -1.14 2.26 -9.31
C ALA A 21 -1.91 0.95 -9.42
N VAL A 22 -1.16 -0.13 -9.31
CA VAL A 22 -1.68 -1.49 -9.22
C VAL A 22 -1.14 -2.09 -7.91
N GLN A 23 -2.05 -2.60 -7.10
CA GLN A 23 -1.70 -3.40 -5.93
C GLN A 23 -1.62 -4.86 -6.37
N ASP A 24 -0.41 -5.34 -6.62
CA ASP A 24 -0.18 -6.74 -6.99
C ASP A 24 0.03 -7.60 -5.74
N TRP A 25 -1.05 -8.18 -5.27
CA TRP A 25 -1.05 -9.06 -4.10
C TRP A 25 -0.29 -10.38 -4.33
N LYS A 26 -0.08 -10.77 -5.59
CA LYS A 26 0.68 -11.98 -5.94
C LYS A 26 2.18 -11.77 -5.75
N SER A 27 2.69 -10.64 -6.24
CA SER A 27 4.10 -10.24 -6.03
C SER A 27 4.32 -9.58 -4.67
N GLY A 28 3.23 -9.16 -3.98
CA GLY A 28 3.29 -8.46 -2.72
C GLY A 28 3.77 -7.01 -2.83
N ASN A 29 3.53 -6.35 -3.98
CA ASN A 29 3.99 -5.00 -4.24
C ASN A 29 2.84 -4.04 -4.58
N ILE A 30 3.10 -2.76 -4.36
CA ILE A 30 2.36 -1.65 -4.97
C ILE A 30 3.24 -1.07 -6.04
N ASP A 31 2.79 -1.16 -7.29
CA ASP A 31 3.49 -0.59 -8.45
C ASP A 31 2.74 0.65 -8.91
N ALA A 32 3.35 1.80 -8.76
CA ALA A 32 2.78 3.10 -9.10
C ALA A 32 3.51 3.73 -10.29
N GLU A 33 2.75 4.33 -11.17
CA GLU A 33 3.23 5.14 -12.30
C GLU A 33 2.84 6.59 -12.09
N LEU A 34 3.82 7.48 -12.13
CA LEU A 34 3.62 8.92 -12.10
C LEU A 34 3.97 9.51 -13.45
N GLN A 35 3.06 10.30 -14.03
CA GLN A 35 3.22 10.99 -15.31
C GLN A 35 3.12 12.48 -15.10
N LEU A 36 4.06 13.25 -15.64
CA LEU A 36 4.02 14.71 -15.75
C LEU A 36 3.67 15.11 -17.20
N ILE A 37 2.54 15.75 -17.39
CA ILE A 37 2.02 16.17 -18.70
C ILE A 37 2.53 17.57 -18.99
N PHE A 38 3.45 17.71 -19.97
CA PHE A 38 4.17 18.96 -20.21
C PHE A 38 3.26 20.11 -20.65
N LYS A 39 2.27 19.84 -21.48
CA LYS A 39 1.29 20.84 -21.91
C LYS A 39 0.59 21.50 -20.72
N ASN A 40 0.19 20.71 -19.73
CA ASN A 40 -0.52 21.21 -18.57
C ASN A 40 0.41 21.98 -17.61
N ALA A 41 1.67 21.56 -17.54
CA ALA A 41 2.71 22.21 -16.73
C ALA A 41 3.34 23.44 -17.40
N GLY A 42 3.01 23.71 -18.67
CA GLY A 42 3.61 24.81 -19.44
C GLY A 42 5.06 24.60 -19.83
N LEU A 43 5.54 23.35 -19.81
CA LEU A 43 6.92 22.97 -20.10
C LEU A 43 7.14 22.76 -21.60
N LYS A 44 8.30 23.19 -22.09
CA LYS A 44 8.70 23.07 -23.51
C LYS A 44 9.94 22.19 -23.65
N MET A 45 9.77 21.04 -24.31
CA MET A 45 10.90 20.16 -24.60
C MET A 45 11.67 20.60 -25.83
N PRO A 46 12.99 20.40 -25.86
CA PRO A 46 13.86 19.79 -24.85
C PRO A 46 14.39 20.78 -23.78
N ALA A 47 14.10 22.07 -23.88
CA ALA A 47 14.70 23.09 -23.00
C ALA A 47 14.43 22.86 -21.52
N ASP A 48 13.19 22.47 -21.17
CA ASP A 48 12.74 22.34 -19.77
C ASP A 48 12.89 20.91 -19.21
N ARG A 49 13.66 20.03 -19.85
CA ARG A 49 13.82 18.62 -19.44
C ARG A 49 14.25 18.48 -17.98
N ASN A 50 15.26 19.24 -17.57
CA ASN A 50 15.80 19.15 -16.22
C ASN A 50 14.80 19.65 -15.17
N GLU A 51 14.02 20.68 -15.52
CA GLU A 51 12.95 21.17 -14.65
C GLU A 51 11.83 20.16 -14.51
N ALA A 52 11.42 19.52 -15.60
CA ALA A 52 10.43 18.45 -15.58
C ALA A 52 10.83 17.32 -14.62
N PHE A 53 12.08 16.86 -14.66
CA PHE A 53 12.56 15.80 -13.79
C PHE A 53 12.64 16.24 -12.33
N LYS A 54 13.10 17.46 -12.04
CA LYS A 54 13.08 18.02 -10.69
C LYS A 54 11.67 18.09 -10.11
N LEU A 55 10.68 18.51 -10.91
CA LEU A 55 9.28 18.52 -10.49
C LEU A 55 8.78 17.11 -10.18
N MET A 56 9.12 16.10 -11.00
CA MET A 56 8.73 14.71 -10.72
C MET A 56 9.28 14.22 -9.40
N TYR A 57 10.56 14.36 -9.12
CA TYR A 57 11.17 13.92 -7.86
C TYR A 57 10.61 14.68 -6.66
N ARG A 58 10.36 15.98 -6.81
CA ARG A 58 9.83 16.82 -5.74
C ARG A 58 8.41 16.43 -5.33
N TYR A 59 7.55 16.14 -6.31
CA TYR A 59 6.13 15.91 -6.03
C TYR A 59 5.75 14.44 -5.89
N ALA A 60 6.60 13.50 -6.30
CA ALA A 60 6.30 12.08 -6.26
C ALA A 60 5.80 11.59 -4.89
N PRO A 61 6.45 11.85 -3.75
CA PRO A 61 5.99 11.36 -2.45
C PRO A 61 4.58 11.86 -2.09
N TYR A 62 4.28 13.12 -2.40
CA TYR A 62 3.00 13.75 -2.08
C TYR A 62 1.86 13.26 -2.98
N LEU A 63 2.15 13.00 -4.27
CA LEU A 63 1.14 12.55 -5.23
C LEU A 63 0.85 11.06 -5.09
N LEU A 64 1.85 10.25 -4.78
CA LEU A 64 1.70 8.82 -4.57
C LEU A 64 1.07 8.49 -3.21
N LYS A 65 1.21 9.34 -2.22
CA LYS A 65 0.67 9.17 -0.87
C LYS A 65 -0.78 8.67 -0.86
N ASN A 66 -1.66 9.27 -1.66
CA ASN A 66 -3.08 8.92 -1.67
C ASN A 66 -3.34 7.49 -2.15
N ILE A 67 -2.48 6.98 -3.02
CA ILE A 67 -2.52 5.60 -3.51
C ILE A 67 -2.25 4.64 -2.35
N TYR A 68 -1.22 4.92 -1.56
CA TYR A 68 -0.88 4.11 -0.38
C TYR A 68 -1.96 4.19 0.68
N LEU A 69 -2.55 5.36 0.92
CA LEU A 69 -3.65 5.55 1.86
C LEU A 69 -4.92 4.75 1.48
N SER A 70 -5.09 4.39 0.20
CA SER A 70 -6.21 3.59 -0.29
C SER A 70 -6.02 2.07 -0.13
N VAL A 71 -4.88 1.60 0.39
CA VAL A 71 -4.63 0.18 0.62
C VAL A 71 -5.60 -0.37 1.66
N VAL A 72 -6.24 -1.49 1.32
CA VAL A 72 -7.17 -2.19 2.23
C VAL A 72 -6.37 -2.88 3.34
N VAL A 73 -6.60 -2.48 4.57
CA VAL A 73 -5.94 -3.05 5.76
C VAL A 73 -6.74 -4.24 6.28
N ASP A 74 -8.04 -4.06 6.48
CA ASP A 74 -8.97 -5.11 6.88
C ASP A 74 -10.34 -4.90 6.21
N SER A 75 -11.36 -5.68 6.61
CA SER A 75 -12.71 -5.62 6.04
C SER A 75 -13.41 -4.26 6.19
N SER A 76 -12.92 -3.38 7.06
CA SER A 76 -13.61 -2.13 7.43
C SER A 76 -12.74 -0.89 7.27
N HIS A 77 -11.42 -1.05 7.10
CA HIS A 77 -10.48 0.06 7.17
C HIS A 77 -9.48 0.05 6.02
N LEU A 78 -9.25 1.22 5.47
CA LEU A 78 -8.12 1.54 4.62
C LEU A 78 -6.95 2.03 5.48
N LEU A 79 -5.74 2.04 4.91
CA LEU A 79 -4.55 2.57 5.59
C LEU A 79 -4.75 4.05 6.00
N GLY A 80 -5.46 4.82 5.20
CA GLY A 80 -5.81 6.21 5.49
C GLY A 80 -6.62 6.39 6.77
N ASN A 81 -7.47 5.43 7.15
CA ASN A 81 -8.21 5.48 8.41
C ASN A 81 -7.27 5.41 9.63
N TYR A 82 -6.25 4.54 9.55
CA TYR A 82 -5.23 4.40 10.60
C TYR A 82 -4.25 5.57 10.68
N VAL A 83 -4.10 6.33 9.59
CA VAL A 83 -3.39 7.61 9.62
C VAL A 83 -4.25 8.68 10.27
N ALA A 84 -5.55 8.72 9.96
CA ALA A 84 -6.47 9.71 10.51
C ALA A 84 -6.66 9.56 12.03
N ASP A 85 -6.62 8.32 12.56
CA ASP A 85 -6.72 8.04 14.00
C ASP A 85 -5.36 8.12 14.74
N GLY A 86 -4.26 8.39 14.01
CA GLY A 86 -2.92 8.51 14.57
C GLY A 86 -2.24 7.17 14.92
N THR A 87 -2.81 6.04 14.52
CA THR A 87 -2.22 4.71 14.73
C THR A 87 -0.97 4.51 13.87
N VAL A 88 -0.98 5.03 12.65
CA VAL A 88 0.13 5.03 11.70
C VAL A 88 0.52 6.47 11.39
N SER A 89 1.82 6.77 11.35
CA SER A 89 2.31 8.09 10.96
C SER A 89 2.27 8.27 9.44
N LEU A 90 1.84 9.44 8.99
CA LEU A 90 1.93 9.80 7.57
C LEU A 90 3.38 9.86 7.09
N ASP A 91 4.30 10.30 7.96
CA ASP A 91 5.74 10.39 7.64
C ASP A 91 6.34 9.00 7.39
N ASP A 92 5.86 7.96 8.10
CA ASP A 92 6.29 6.59 7.84
C ASP A 92 5.85 6.10 6.46
N ILE A 93 4.66 6.48 6.00
CA ILE A 93 4.19 6.16 4.65
C ILE A 93 5.02 6.88 3.59
N VAL A 94 5.30 8.17 3.79
CA VAL A 94 6.15 8.97 2.89
C VAL A 94 7.54 8.33 2.80
N ARG A 95 8.12 7.91 3.93
CA ARG A 95 9.40 7.21 3.96
C ARG A 95 9.37 5.90 3.16
N ILE A 96 8.32 5.08 3.28
CA ILE A 96 8.17 3.84 2.49
C ILE A 96 8.11 4.15 0.99
N ILE A 97 7.46 5.25 0.58
CA ILE A 97 7.42 5.68 -0.82
C ILE A 97 8.82 6.08 -1.30
N GLU A 98 9.56 6.83 -0.48
CA GLU A 98 10.91 7.32 -0.81
C GLU A 98 11.95 6.19 -0.83
N GLU A 99 11.87 5.23 0.09
CA GLU A 99 12.73 4.05 0.17
C GLU A 99 12.36 2.96 -0.86
N GLY A 100 11.19 3.06 -1.50
CA GLY A 100 10.74 2.16 -2.55
C GLY A 100 11.67 2.15 -3.76
N LYS A 101 11.58 1.10 -4.57
CA LYS A 101 12.31 1.04 -5.84
C LYS A 101 11.76 2.08 -6.79
N GLN A 102 12.54 3.10 -7.07
CA GLN A 102 12.18 4.19 -7.95
C GLN A 102 13.01 4.11 -9.24
N THR A 103 12.36 4.23 -10.40
CA THR A 103 13.07 4.38 -11.66
C THR A 103 13.40 5.84 -11.89
N ASP A 104 14.46 6.11 -12.67
CA ASP A 104 14.71 7.46 -13.15
C ASP A 104 13.56 7.96 -14.01
N ALA A 105 13.25 9.24 -13.89
CA ALA A 105 12.28 9.92 -14.75
C ALA A 105 12.73 9.85 -16.21
N ARG A 106 11.84 9.44 -17.10
CA ARG A 106 12.12 9.29 -18.54
C ARG A 106 11.10 10.03 -19.37
N LEU A 107 11.54 10.58 -20.47
CA LEU A 107 10.63 11.10 -21.49
C LEU A 107 9.98 9.91 -22.22
N ASN A 108 8.68 10.02 -22.50
CA ASN A 108 8.02 9.10 -23.42
C ASN A 108 8.45 9.37 -24.88
N LEU A 109 8.15 8.46 -25.80
CA LEU A 109 8.56 8.57 -27.20
C LEU A 109 8.07 9.86 -27.89
N PRO A 110 6.80 10.31 -27.72
CA PRO A 110 6.33 11.58 -28.27
C PRO A 110 6.94 12.82 -27.60
N GLN A 111 7.64 12.66 -26.48
CA GLN A 111 8.20 13.75 -25.65
C GLN A 111 7.14 14.78 -25.19
N ASP A 112 5.92 14.33 -24.97
CA ASP A 112 4.81 15.13 -24.45
C ASP A 112 4.62 14.98 -22.94
N LYS A 113 5.26 13.96 -22.33
CA LYS A 113 5.24 13.69 -20.90
C LYS A 113 6.54 13.04 -20.39
N ALA A 114 6.81 13.21 -19.11
CA ALA A 114 7.77 12.41 -18.38
C ALA A 114 7.06 11.35 -17.56
N VAL A 115 7.68 10.17 -17.42
CA VAL A 115 7.14 9.02 -16.69
C VAL A 115 8.17 8.52 -15.70
N MET A 116 7.72 8.16 -14.50
CA MET A 116 8.51 7.57 -13.43
C MET A 116 7.70 6.45 -12.77
N TYR A 117 8.35 5.36 -12.39
CA TYR A 117 7.72 4.26 -11.67
C TYR A 117 8.28 4.20 -10.25
N ASN A 118 7.39 3.86 -9.33
CA ASN A 118 7.72 3.58 -7.93
C ASN A 118 7.10 2.24 -7.54
N SER A 119 7.88 1.39 -6.88
CA SER A 119 7.42 0.10 -6.39
C SER A 119 7.82 -0.08 -4.94
N ALA A 120 6.87 -0.36 -4.06
CA ALA A 120 7.11 -0.64 -2.66
C ALA A 120 6.43 -1.94 -2.24
N ALA A 121 7.07 -2.69 -1.34
CA ALA A 121 6.52 -3.95 -0.85
C ALA A 121 5.35 -3.70 0.12
N LEU A 122 4.24 -4.41 -0.05
CA LEU A 122 3.09 -4.41 0.88
C LEU A 122 3.51 -4.81 2.30
N LEU A 123 4.56 -5.63 2.42
CA LEU A 123 5.13 -6.03 3.70
C LEU A 123 5.63 -4.82 4.51
N GLU A 124 6.20 -3.80 3.87
CA GLU A 124 6.68 -2.61 4.58
C GLU A 124 5.50 -1.84 5.21
N LEU A 125 4.36 -1.76 4.52
CA LEU A 125 3.14 -1.19 5.11
C LEU A 125 2.63 -2.02 6.30
N SER A 126 2.72 -3.33 6.19
CA SER A 126 2.31 -4.22 7.28
C SER A 126 3.17 -4.07 8.53
N LYS A 127 4.46 -3.77 8.37
CA LYS A 127 5.39 -3.52 9.49
C LYS A 127 5.00 -2.30 10.33
N LEU A 128 4.29 -1.31 9.76
CA LEU A 128 3.82 -0.12 10.48
C LEU A 128 2.88 -0.46 11.66
N PHE A 129 2.22 -1.61 11.59
CA PHE A 129 1.32 -2.11 12.63
C PHE A 129 2.02 -2.93 13.72
N VAL A 130 3.32 -3.22 13.56
CA VAL A 130 4.10 -4.02 14.52
C VAL A 130 4.69 -3.09 15.58
N LYS A 131 4.00 -2.96 16.73
CA LYS A 131 4.39 -2.03 17.82
C LYS A 131 5.28 -2.65 18.91
N HIS A 132 5.62 -3.94 18.82
CA HIS A 132 6.39 -4.61 19.89
C HIS A 132 7.84 -4.89 19.47
N LYS A 133 8.75 -4.64 20.42
CA LYS A 133 10.20 -4.82 20.23
C LYS A 133 10.69 -6.24 20.61
N LYS A 134 9.84 -7.06 21.24
CA LYS A 134 10.24 -8.41 21.69
C LYS A 134 9.78 -9.44 20.65
N PRO A 135 10.64 -10.38 20.22
CA PRO A 135 10.23 -11.47 19.35
C PRO A 135 9.14 -12.31 20.05
N TYR A 136 8.18 -12.78 19.26
CA TYR A 136 7.17 -13.71 19.74
C TYR A 136 7.81 -15.07 19.99
N VAL A 137 7.72 -15.54 21.22
CA VAL A 137 8.04 -16.93 21.55
C VAL A 137 6.75 -17.74 21.43
N PRO A 138 6.64 -18.67 20.45
CA PRO A 138 5.46 -19.48 20.36
C PRO A 138 5.31 -20.33 21.63
N THR A 139 4.17 -20.21 22.30
CA THR A 139 3.82 -21.14 23.39
C THR A 139 3.63 -22.52 22.77
N THR A 140 4.34 -23.50 23.31
CA THR A 140 4.16 -24.91 22.91
C THR A 140 2.70 -25.29 23.18
N PRO A 141 1.95 -25.82 22.18
CA PRO A 141 0.60 -26.30 22.44
C PRO A 141 0.62 -27.35 23.53
N PRO A 142 -0.40 -27.42 24.38
CA PRO A 142 -0.49 -28.46 25.44
C PRO A 142 -0.32 -29.85 24.81
N ALA A 143 0.50 -30.69 25.45
CA ALA A 143 0.75 -32.03 24.96
C ALA A 143 -0.59 -32.80 24.86
N GLY A 144 -0.87 -33.37 23.66
CA GLY A 144 -2.11 -34.13 23.41
C GLY A 144 -3.18 -33.43 22.61
N SER A 145 -3.01 -32.12 22.27
CA SER A 145 -4.06 -31.34 21.58
C SER A 145 -4.04 -31.41 20.05
N VAL A 146 -3.01 -32.00 19.42
CA VAL A 146 -2.91 -32.03 17.94
C VAL A 146 -2.46 -33.41 17.47
N SER A 147 -3.33 -34.14 16.79
CA SER A 147 -3.00 -35.44 16.17
C SER A 147 -2.20 -35.29 14.85
N LYS A 148 -2.18 -34.11 14.25
CA LYS A 148 -1.45 -33.83 12.99
C LYS A 148 -0.82 -32.44 13.06
N VAL A 149 0.42 -32.32 12.58
CA VAL A 149 1.12 -31.04 12.43
C VAL A 149 0.86 -30.54 11.00
N TYR A 150 0.22 -29.36 10.91
CA TYR A 150 -0.01 -28.68 9.65
C TYR A 150 1.03 -27.59 9.46
N SER A 151 1.60 -27.47 8.26
CA SER A 151 2.60 -26.47 7.90
C SER A 151 1.99 -25.16 7.38
N GLY A 152 0.71 -25.18 7.03
CA GLY A 152 0.03 -24.01 6.47
C GLY A 152 -1.46 -24.23 6.25
N ILE A 153 -2.14 -23.15 5.86
CA ILE A 153 -3.54 -23.12 5.46
C ILE A 153 -3.62 -22.56 4.05
N ILE A 154 -4.36 -23.23 3.17
CA ILE A 154 -4.72 -22.73 1.86
C ILE A 154 -6.19 -22.34 1.91
N ILE A 155 -6.48 -21.07 1.58
CA ILE A 155 -7.83 -20.52 1.53
C ILE A 155 -8.18 -20.30 0.07
N ASP A 156 -9.13 -21.07 -0.46
CA ASP A 156 -9.69 -20.84 -1.79
C ASP A 156 -10.93 -19.96 -1.66
N ALA A 157 -10.78 -18.71 -2.03
CA ALA A 157 -11.83 -17.68 -1.96
C ALA A 157 -12.20 -17.16 -3.37
N ARG A 158 -12.02 -17.98 -4.40
CA ARG A 158 -12.34 -17.61 -5.79
C ARG A 158 -13.84 -17.53 -6.00
N GLY A 159 -14.24 -16.58 -6.88
CA GLY A 159 -15.62 -16.39 -7.27
C GLY A 159 -16.44 -15.57 -6.27
N SER A 160 -17.74 -15.69 -6.38
CA SER A 160 -18.69 -14.97 -5.54
C SER A 160 -19.08 -15.84 -4.35
N LEU A 161 -18.81 -15.38 -3.15
CA LEU A 161 -19.09 -16.05 -1.88
C LEU A 161 -20.33 -15.45 -1.20
N PRO A 162 -21.13 -16.25 -0.45
CA PRO A 162 -22.23 -15.71 0.34
C PRO A 162 -21.68 -14.79 1.45
N VAL A 163 -22.31 -13.64 1.61
CA VAL A 163 -22.00 -12.73 2.74
C VAL A 163 -22.80 -13.18 3.95
N HIS A 164 -22.12 -13.44 5.08
CA HIS A 164 -22.77 -13.92 6.30
C HIS A 164 -23.79 -12.90 6.82
N GLY A 165 -25.00 -13.38 7.07
CA GLY A 165 -26.11 -12.54 7.57
C GLY A 165 -26.83 -11.71 6.50
N GLU A 166 -26.44 -11.82 5.24
CA GLU A 166 -27.06 -11.09 4.12
C GLU A 166 -27.43 -12.03 2.96
N TYR A 167 -28.45 -11.67 2.18
CA TYR A 167 -28.83 -12.40 0.97
C TYR A 167 -27.98 -12.01 -0.26
N LEU A 168 -26.79 -11.48 -0.02
CA LEU A 168 -25.86 -11.00 -1.04
C LEU A 168 -24.71 -11.99 -1.24
N ARG A 169 -24.14 -11.92 -2.43
CA ARG A 169 -22.88 -12.60 -2.75
C ARG A 169 -21.86 -11.56 -3.19
N ALA A 170 -20.64 -11.66 -2.67
CA ALA A 170 -19.56 -10.76 -3.00
C ALA A 170 -18.25 -11.52 -3.28
N SER A 171 -17.36 -10.90 -4.07
CA SER A 171 -16.01 -11.39 -4.24
C SER A 171 -15.14 -10.91 -3.08
N LEU A 172 -14.30 -11.79 -2.57
CA LEU A 172 -13.36 -11.43 -1.53
C LEU A 172 -12.35 -10.40 -2.06
N GLN A 173 -12.12 -9.34 -1.30
CA GLN A 173 -11.07 -8.36 -1.57
C GLN A 173 -9.82 -8.73 -0.76
N PRO A 174 -8.62 -8.74 -1.37
CA PRO A 174 -7.39 -8.95 -0.62
C PRO A 174 -7.14 -7.77 0.33
N ALA A 175 -6.54 -8.07 1.49
CA ALA A 175 -6.26 -7.09 2.54
C ALA A 175 -4.92 -7.40 3.22
N LEU A 176 -4.30 -6.39 3.88
CA LEU A 176 -3.05 -6.59 4.63
C LEU A 176 -3.23 -7.57 5.79
N PHE A 177 -4.37 -7.51 6.48
CA PHE A 177 -4.68 -8.33 7.65
C PHE A 177 -6.05 -9.00 7.51
N PRO A 178 -6.19 -10.00 6.63
CA PRO A 178 -7.43 -10.74 6.51
C PRO A 178 -7.73 -11.50 7.81
N LYS A 179 -9.01 -11.53 8.20
CA LYS A 179 -9.51 -12.24 9.36
C LYS A 179 -10.31 -13.46 8.91
N LEU A 180 -10.10 -14.60 9.57
CA LEU A 180 -10.86 -15.82 9.34
C LEU A 180 -11.77 -16.08 10.54
N TRP A 181 -13.03 -16.31 10.27
CA TRP A 181 -14.07 -16.60 11.23
C TRP A 181 -14.65 -17.99 10.97
N ASP A 182 -15.05 -18.69 12.00
CA ASP A 182 -15.85 -19.91 11.86
C ASP A 182 -17.33 -19.58 11.62
N THR A 183 -18.14 -20.63 11.46
CA THR A 183 -19.60 -20.50 11.24
C THR A 183 -20.33 -19.91 12.46
N ASP A 184 -19.74 -20.00 13.64
CA ASP A 184 -20.30 -19.48 14.89
C ASP A 184 -19.76 -18.06 15.19
N MET A 185 -19.10 -17.41 14.21
CA MET A 185 -18.49 -16.08 14.32
C MET A 185 -17.38 -15.98 15.37
N ASN A 186 -16.70 -17.08 15.68
CA ASN A 186 -15.46 -17.03 16.44
C ASN A 186 -14.28 -16.76 15.52
N MET A 187 -13.41 -15.83 15.89
CA MET A 187 -12.23 -15.51 15.09
C MET A 187 -11.18 -16.64 15.22
N CYS A 188 -10.98 -17.39 14.13
CA CYS A 188 -10.05 -18.52 14.09
C CYS A 188 -8.61 -18.06 13.86
N ILE A 189 -8.38 -17.08 12.97
CA ILE A 189 -7.05 -16.62 12.57
C ILE A 189 -7.06 -15.11 12.37
N LEU A 190 -6.10 -14.46 13.02
CA LEU A 190 -5.69 -13.11 12.74
C LEU A 190 -4.27 -13.15 12.13
N LEU A 191 -4.11 -12.78 10.87
CA LEU A 191 -2.83 -12.93 10.15
C LEU A 191 -1.70 -12.05 10.70
N THR A 192 -2.00 -11.08 11.57
CA THR A 192 -0.98 -10.36 12.35
C THR A 192 -0.08 -11.31 13.17
N ALA A 193 -0.57 -12.50 13.53
CA ALA A 193 0.23 -13.51 14.20
C ALA A 193 1.24 -14.22 13.27
N TRP A 194 0.98 -14.27 11.96
CA TRP A 194 1.84 -14.94 10.96
C TRP A 194 3.02 -14.08 10.53
N MET A 195 2.85 -12.78 10.45
CA MET A 195 3.93 -11.86 10.08
C MET A 195 5.08 -11.86 11.11
N LYS A 196 4.81 -12.27 12.34
CA LYS A 196 5.84 -12.47 13.37
C LYS A 196 6.87 -13.54 13.02
N ARG A 197 6.59 -14.46 12.09
CA ARG A 197 7.52 -15.51 11.65
C ARG A 197 8.39 -15.05 10.47
N LEU A 198 7.89 -14.21 9.58
CA LEU A 198 8.61 -13.80 8.37
C LEU A 198 9.69 -12.73 8.64
N THR A 199 9.65 -12.06 9.78
CA THR A 199 10.67 -11.09 10.20
C THR A 199 11.83 -11.72 10.97
N GLN A 200 11.87 -13.04 11.14
CA GLN A 200 12.92 -13.79 11.88
C GLN A 200 13.88 -14.59 10.98
N SER A 201 13.77 -14.49 9.65
CA SER A 201 14.69 -15.15 8.70
C SER A 201 15.65 -14.15 8.06
#